data_2675971280cccabbaf783560d69dd40d
#
_entry.id   2675971280cccabbaf783560d69dd40d
#
_cell.length_a   1.000
_cell.length_b   1.000
_cell.length_c   1.000
_cell.angle_alpha   90.00
_cell.angle_beta   90.00
_cell.angle_gamma   90.00
#
_symmetry.space_group_name_H-M   'P 1'
#
loop_
_entity.id
_entity.type
_entity.pdbx_description
1 polymer ?
#
loop_
_entity_poly.entity_id
_entity_poly.type
_entity_poly.pdbx_seq_one_letter_code
_entity_poly.pdbx_strand_id
1 'polypeptide(L)'
;MDNLKISDWIAADKDPSVMTKGEQDEIFKRGSVISIKHKSIFEPILSVIQKIDGHNLYFRIPEMFLKSNVFKGDQIFCNIIQGQYEYIINGQISEIDINYPWLVEVTTGEIQKVKNNRKTKRYIVNFQSKVFSSTHGKSMYAIIKNIGMYGVGAVFRDNIDPECLVNVSVSASVNKGENLEFKARVVRVVERGAFNEYGLEIVEIDEHNKDLLDKLIYRLECDETEYVLDSLK
;
A
#
# COMPACT_ATOMS: atom_id res chain seq x y z
N MET A 1 -9.52 2.16 21.76
CA MET A 1 -8.58 1.88 20.63
C MET A 1 -9.22 0.75 19.85
N ASP A 2 -9.76 1.05 18.69
CA ASP A 2 -10.48 0.06 17.89
C ASP A 2 -9.49 -0.96 17.34
N ASN A 3 -9.77 -2.24 17.57
CA ASN A 3 -9.02 -3.32 16.97
C ASN A 3 -9.18 -3.22 15.46
N LEU A 4 -8.07 -3.17 14.73
CA LEU A 4 -8.05 -3.30 13.28
C LEU A 4 -8.78 -4.59 12.91
N LYS A 5 -9.82 -4.47 12.06
CA LYS A 5 -10.55 -5.63 11.54
C LYS A 5 -10.12 -5.89 10.10
N ILE A 6 -10.17 -7.13 9.67
CA ILE A 6 -9.93 -7.50 8.26
C ILE A 6 -10.88 -6.74 7.34
N SER A 7 -12.13 -6.52 7.78
CA SER A 7 -13.12 -5.71 7.06
C SER A 7 -12.65 -4.29 6.71
N ASP A 8 -11.73 -3.71 7.48
CA ASP A 8 -11.18 -2.38 7.22
C ASP A 8 -10.24 -2.34 6.00
N TRP A 9 -9.88 -3.52 5.50
CA TRP A 9 -8.97 -3.73 4.37
C TRP A 9 -9.67 -4.21 3.11
N ILE A 10 -10.81 -4.88 3.27
CA ILE A 10 -11.59 -5.40 2.17
C ILE A 10 -12.56 -4.30 1.73
N ALA A 11 -12.50 -3.91 0.45
CA ALA A 11 -13.52 -3.03 -0.09
C ALA A 11 -14.90 -3.70 0.05
N ALA A 12 -15.91 -2.93 0.36
CA ALA A 12 -17.26 -3.43 0.71
C ALA A 12 -17.94 -4.27 -0.40
N ASP A 13 -17.42 -4.21 -1.62
CA ASP A 13 -17.89 -4.94 -2.81
C ASP A 13 -17.19 -6.30 -3.05
N LYS A 14 -16.28 -6.69 -2.15
CA LYS A 14 -15.50 -7.91 -2.29
C LYS A 14 -16.03 -9.02 -1.39
N ASP A 15 -16.25 -10.20 -1.96
CA ASP A 15 -16.65 -11.42 -1.24
C ASP A 15 -15.39 -12.26 -0.94
N PRO A 16 -14.92 -12.29 0.34
CA PRO A 16 -13.71 -13.00 0.71
C PRO A 16 -14.00 -14.50 0.88
N SER A 17 -13.10 -15.34 0.38
CA SER A 17 -13.08 -16.77 0.70
C SER A 17 -11.92 -17.10 1.64
N VAL A 18 -12.17 -17.97 2.64
CA VAL A 18 -11.13 -18.47 3.54
C VAL A 18 -10.34 -19.56 2.82
N MET A 19 -9.02 -19.48 2.92
CA MET A 19 -8.12 -20.40 2.23
C MET A 19 -7.88 -21.70 2.98
N THR A 20 -7.78 -22.78 2.23
CA THR A 20 -7.31 -24.08 2.72
C THR A 20 -5.79 -24.07 2.90
N LYS A 21 -5.26 -25.00 3.72
CA LYS A 21 -3.81 -25.11 3.97
C LYS A 21 -3.01 -25.38 2.69
N GLY A 22 -3.52 -26.21 1.78
CA GLY A 22 -2.82 -26.52 0.52
C GLY A 22 -2.69 -25.29 -0.41
N GLU A 23 -3.69 -24.41 -0.41
CA GLU A 23 -3.62 -23.16 -1.17
C GLU A 23 -2.61 -22.16 -0.56
N GLN A 24 -2.38 -22.21 0.75
CA GLN A 24 -1.42 -21.34 1.44
C GLN A 24 0.02 -21.63 0.99
N ASP A 25 0.37 -22.90 0.81
CA ASP A 25 1.71 -23.34 0.38
C ASP A 25 2.05 -22.86 -1.05
N GLU A 26 1.05 -22.61 -1.88
CA GLU A 26 1.25 -22.09 -3.24
C GLU A 26 1.56 -20.58 -3.27
N ILE A 27 1.09 -19.85 -2.27
CA ILE A 27 1.19 -18.38 -2.23
C ILE A 27 2.46 -17.92 -1.54
N PHE A 28 2.82 -18.57 -0.45
CA PHE A 28 3.98 -18.21 0.32
C PHE A 28 5.25 -18.73 -0.34
N LYS A 29 6.04 -17.82 -0.89
CA LYS A 29 7.34 -18.14 -1.47
C LYS A 29 8.38 -17.18 -0.91
N ARG A 30 9.58 -17.70 -0.66
CA ARG A 30 10.73 -16.85 -0.36
C ARG A 30 10.91 -15.84 -1.50
N GLY A 31 11.09 -14.57 -1.18
CA GLY A 31 11.19 -13.48 -2.15
C GLY A 31 9.85 -12.84 -2.53
N SER A 32 8.71 -13.38 -2.08
CA SER A 32 7.43 -12.69 -2.31
C SER A 32 7.39 -11.36 -1.57
N VAL A 33 6.99 -10.33 -2.30
CA VAL A 33 6.76 -8.99 -1.74
C VAL A 33 5.47 -9.02 -0.93
N ILE A 34 5.55 -8.51 0.27
CA ILE A 34 4.44 -8.44 1.21
C ILE A 34 4.33 -7.03 1.77
N SER A 35 3.13 -6.53 1.88
CA SER A 35 2.83 -5.27 2.55
C SER A 35 2.37 -5.57 3.98
N ILE A 36 2.98 -4.91 4.95
CA ILE A 36 2.75 -5.11 6.38
C ILE A 36 2.06 -3.88 6.95
N LYS A 37 0.98 -4.07 7.71
CA LYS A 37 0.30 -3.02 8.44
C LYS A 37 0.12 -3.36 9.91
N HIS A 38 0.42 -2.40 10.74
CA HIS A 38 0.28 -2.46 12.19
C HIS A 38 -0.46 -1.20 12.69
N LYS A 39 -1.20 -1.32 13.80
CA LYS A 39 -1.98 -0.21 14.40
C LYS A 39 -1.15 1.04 14.74
N SER A 40 0.13 0.84 15.08
CA SER A 40 1.07 1.93 15.43
C SER A 40 1.80 2.51 14.22
N ILE A 41 1.56 1.97 13.01
CA ILE A 41 2.23 2.38 11.77
C ILE A 41 1.17 2.95 10.82
N PHE A 42 1.32 4.22 10.48
CA PHE A 42 0.34 4.91 9.66
C PHE A 42 0.27 4.35 8.22
N GLU A 43 1.41 4.05 7.63
CA GLU A 43 1.52 3.56 6.26
C GLU A 43 1.94 2.09 6.23
N PRO A 44 1.40 1.28 5.29
CA PRO A 44 1.89 -0.06 5.10
C PRO A 44 3.38 -0.06 4.76
N ILE A 45 4.12 -0.99 5.34
CA ILE A 45 5.55 -1.20 5.07
C ILE A 45 5.69 -2.33 4.07
N LEU A 46 6.44 -2.09 2.99
CA LEU A 46 6.85 -3.17 2.09
C LEU A 46 7.95 -4.00 2.74
N SER A 47 7.83 -5.30 2.59
CA SER A 47 8.79 -6.28 3.04
C SER A 47 8.86 -7.46 2.08
N VAL A 48 9.79 -8.37 2.35
CA VAL A 48 10.02 -9.58 1.56
C VAL A 48 10.04 -10.78 2.48
N ILE A 49 9.36 -11.86 2.08
CA ILE A 49 9.38 -13.13 2.82
C ILE A 49 10.78 -13.73 2.70
N GLN A 50 11.47 -13.88 3.84
CA GLN A 50 12.82 -14.45 3.94
C GLN A 50 12.80 -15.96 4.12
N LYS A 51 11.90 -16.43 4.97
CA LYS A 51 11.75 -17.84 5.33
C LYS A 51 10.29 -18.13 5.63
N ILE A 52 9.92 -19.37 5.40
CA ILE A 52 8.61 -19.95 5.75
C ILE A 52 8.89 -21.20 6.57
N ASP A 53 8.22 -21.33 7.72
CA ASP A 53 8.35 -22.49 8.58
C ASP A 53 6.97 -22.86 9.16
N GLY A 54 6.29 -23.77 8.49
CA GLY A 54 4.92 -24.12 8.81
C GLY A 54 3.96 -22.93 8.69
N HIS A 55 3.42 -22.48 9.81
CA HIS A 55 2.56 -21.29 9.89
C HIS A 55 3.31 -20.00 10.18
N ASN A 56 4.63 -20.04 10.29
CA ASN A 56 5.43 -18.87 10.61
C ASN A 56 6.08 -18.30 9.34
N LEU A 57 5.87 -17.01 9.13
CA LEU A 57 6.49 -16.23 8.07
C LEU A 57 7.53 -15.29 8.68
N TYR A 58 8.71 -15.26 8.07
CA TYR A 58 9.81 -14.39 8.47
C TYR A 58 9.98 -13.27 7.44
N PHE A 59 9.88 -12.03 7.90
CA PHE A 59 9.98 -10.86 7.05
C PHE A 59 11.17 -10.00 7.45
N ARG A 60 11.86 -9.46 6.46
CA ARG A 60 12.81 -8.38 6.71
C ARG A 60 12.06 -7.10 6.98
N ILE A 61 12.42 -6.39 8.05
CA ILE A 61 11.79 -5.14 8.45
C ILE A 61 12.78 -3.97 8.41
N PRO A 62 12.33 -2.75 8.07
CA PRO A 62 13.16 -1.56 8.18
C PRO A 62 13.26 -1.09 9.62
N GLU A 63 14.27 -0.28 9.92
CA GLU A 63 14.47 0.33 11.25
C GLU A 63 13.25 1.08 11.75
N MET A 64 12.49 1.72 10.84
CA MET A 64 11.26 2.43 11.18
C MET A 64 10.22 1.52 11.86
N PHE A 65 10.17 0.24 11.50
CA PHE A 65 9.27 -0.72 12.13
C PHE A 65 9.61 -0.90 13.61
N LEU A 66 10.90 -1.05 13.95
CA LEU A 66 11.37 -1.18 15.33
C LEU A 66 11.09 0.07 16.18
N LYS A 67 11.09 1.26 15.54
CA LYS A 67 10.83 2.54 16.21
C LYS A 67 9.34 2.85 16.37
N SER A 68 8.45 2.00 15.86
CA SER A 68 7.00 2.29 15.78
C SER A 68 6.16 1.67 16.89
N ASN A 69 6.73 1.39 18.06
CA ASN A 69 6.02 0.76 19.20
C ASN A 69 5.30 -0.55 18.78
N VAL A 70 6.03 -1.41 18.12
CA VAL A 70 5.58 -2.74 17.71
C VAL A 70 6.24 -3.77 18.62
N PHE A 71 5.45 -4.69 19.17
CA PHE A 71 5.91 -5.65 20.16
C PHE A 71 5.51 -7.07 19.82
N LYS A 72 6.22 -8.04 20.38
CA LYS A 72 5.81 -9.44 20.40
C LYS A 72 4.40 -9.57 20.98
N GLY A 73 3.55 -10.35 20.31
CA GLY A 73 2.14 -10.53 20.65
C GLY A 73 1.19 -9.55 19.96
N ASP A 74 1.71 -8.50 19.31
CA ASP A 74 0.87 -7.58 18.56
C ASP A 74 0.26 -8.25 17.33
N GLN A 75 -0.98 -7.85 17.02
CA GLN A 75 -1.68 -8.26 15.80
C GLN A 75 -1.14 -7.46 14.61
N ILE A 76 -0.94 -8.14 13.51
CA ILE A 76 -0.43 -7.60 12.26
C ILE A 76 -1.27 -8.07 11.08
N PHE A 77 -1.46 -7.20 10.11
CA PHE A 77 -2.07 -7.57 8.84
C PHE A 77 -1.03 -7.51 7.73
N CYS A 78 -1.00 -8.57 6.94
CA CYS A 78 -0.12 -8.65 5.80
C CYS A 78 -0.94 -8.83 4.53
N ASN A 79 -0.43 -8.32 3.42
CA ASN A 79 -1.10 -8.40 2.13
C ASN A 79 -0.12 -8.81 1.04
N ILE A 80 -0.48 -9.85 0.28
CA ILE A 80 0.24 -10.31 -0.90
C ILE A 80 -0.69 -10.19 -2.10
N ILE A 81 -0.20 -9.62 -3.19
CA ILE A 81 -0.91 -9.57 -4.47
C ILE A 81 -0.23 -10.54 -5.42
N GLN A 82 -0.99 -11.53 -5.89
CA GLN A 82 -0.50 -12.52 -6.85
C GLN A 82 -1.55 -12.77 -7.93
N GLY A 83 -1.20 -12.44 -9.17
CA GLY A 83 -2.11 -12.55 -10.30
C GLY A 83 -3.38 -11.71 -10.10
N GLN A 84 -4.53 -12.36 -10.17
CA GLN A 84 -5.85 -11.72 -10.02
C GLN A 84 -6.37 -11.73 -8.57
N TYR A 85 -5.55 -12.09 -7.60
CA TYR A 85 -5.97 -12.21 -6.22
C TYR A 85 -5.10 -11.37 -5.29
N GLU A 86 -5.74 -10.91 -4.24
CA GLU A 86 -5.15 -10.24 -3.09
C GLU A 86 -5.39 -11.14 -1.88
N TYR A 87 -4.33 -11.50 -1.18
CA TYR A 87 -4.36 -12.37 -0.01
C TYR A 87 -4.11 -11.52 1.23
N ILE A 88 -5.10 -11.46 2.09
CA ILE A 88 -5.06 -10.71 3.33
C ILE A 88 -4.84 -11.70 4.47
N ILE A 89 -3.71 -11.57 5.13
CA ILE A 89 -3.24 -12.47 6.18
C ILE A 89 -3.40 -11.74 7.50
N ASN A 90 -4.19 -12.30 8.39
CA ASN A 90 -4.20 -11.90 9.79
C ASN A 90 -3.15 -12.72 10.52
N GLY A 91 -2.24 -12.09 11.24
CA GLY A 91 -1.18 -12.76 11.96
C GLY A 91 -0.86 -12.09 13.29
N GLN A 92 -0.06 -12.78 14.08
CA GLN A 92 0.47 -12.28 15.35
C GLN A 92 1.99 -12.33 15.33
N ILE A 93 2.63 -11.27 15.80
CA ILE A 93 4.08 -11.22 15.94
C ILE A 93 4.50 -12.21 17.02
N SER A 94 5.21 -13.26 16.65
CA SER A 94 5.73 -14.28 17.57
C SER A 94 7.13 -13.93 18.08
N GLU A 95 7.96 -13.26 17.24
CA GLU A 95 9.31 -12.85 17.62
C GLU A 95 9.76 -11.65 16.79
N ILE A 96 10.67 -10.84 17.34
CA ILE A 96 11.37 -9.75 16.66
C ILE A 96 12.86 -9.94 16.89
N ASP A 97 13.60 -10.27 15.82
CA ASP A 97 15.06 -10.35 15.88
C ASP A 97 15.67 -8.96 15.62
N ILE A 98 16.31 -8.41 16.65
CA ILE A 98 16.97 -7.11 16.60
C ILE A 98 18.42 -7.18 16.12
N ASN A 99 18.94 -8.38 15.80
CA ASN A 99 20.24 -8.51 15.15
C ASN A 99 20.06 -8.26 13.65
N TYR A 100 20.98 -7.47 13.09
CA TYR A 100 20.89 -7.18 11.64
C TYR A 100 21.26 -8.41 10.79
N PRO A 101 20.50 -8.72 9.74
CA PRO A 101 19.30 -8.01 9.25
C PRO A 101 18.08 -8.24 10.16
N TRP A 102 17.37 -7.16 10.49
CA TRP A 102 16.21 -7.21 11.38
C TRP A 102 15.08 -8.02 10.75
N LEU A 103 14.60 -8.99 11.51
CA LEU A 103 13.53 -9.87 11.08
C LEU A 103 12.35 -9.82 12.06
N VAL A 104 11.16 -9.97 11.54
CA VAL A 104 9.98 -10.25 12.33
C VAL A 104 9.45 -11.63 11.96
N GLU A 105 9.17 -12.43 12.97
CA GLU A 105 8.45 -13.70 12.83
C GLU A 105 6.97 -13.45 13.09
N VAL A 106 6.13 -13.88 12.17
CA VAL A 106 4.67 -13.75 12.26
C VAL A 106 4.04 -15.11 12.14
N THR A 107 3.33 -15.53 13.17
CA THR A 107 2.46 -16.69 13.11
C THR A 107 1.19 -16.30 12.36
N THR A 108 0.94 -16.96 11.23
CA THR A 108 -0.23 -16.70 10.39
C THR A 108 -1.48 -17.32 11.00
N GLY A 109 -2.54 -16.53 11.03
CA GLY A 109 -3.88 -16.96 11.38
C GLY A 109 -4.74 -17.16 10.13
N GLU A 110 -5.91 -16.52 10.13
CA GLU A 110 -6.83 -16.57 8.99
C GLU A 110 -6.27 -15.85 7.78
N ILE A 111 -6.40 -16.47 6.61
CA ILE A 111 -6.02 -15.89 5.32
C ILE A 111 -7.27 -15.80 4.45
N GLN A 112 -7.56 -14.60 4.00
CA GLN A 112 -8.67 -14.31 3.12
C GLN A 112 -8.17 -14.05 1.71
N LYS A 113 -8.75 -14.76 0.75
CA LYS A 113 -8.51 -14.57 -0.68
C LYS A 113 -9.59 -13.68 -1.26
N VAL A 114 -9.19 -12.58 -1.86
CA VAL A 114 -10.09 -11.58 -2.42
C VAL A 114 -9.72 -11.33 -3.87
N LYS A 115 -10.71 -11.28 -4.76
CA LYS A 115 -10.44 -10.97 -6.17
C LYS A 115 -9.89 -9.56 -6.31
N ASN A 116 -8.75 -9.42 -6.95
CA ASN A 116 -8.15 -8.14 -7.26
C ASN A 116 -8.66 -7.64 -8.61
N ASN A 117 -9.59 -6.70 -8.59
CA ASN A 117 -10.18 -6.12 -9.81
C ASN A 117 -9.30 -5.01 -10.44
N ARG A 118 -8.11 -4.75 -9.89
CA ARG A 118 -7.20 -3.73 -10.43
C ARG A 118 -6.61 -4.19 -11.76
N LYS A 119 -6.69 -3.34 -12.77
CA LYS A 119 -6.11 -3.61 -14.09
C LYS A 119 -4.58 -3.51 -14.10
N THR A 120 -4.01 -2.72 -13.19
CA THR A 120 -2.57 -2.48 -13.08
C THR A 120 -2.12 -2.48 -11.63
N LYS A 121 -0.85 -2.77 -11.44
CA LYS A 121 -0.17 -2.70 -10.15
C LYS A 121 -0.19 -1.26 -9.62
N ARG A 122 -0.22 -1.13 -8.31
CA ARG A 122 -0.02 0.12 -7.58
C ARG A 122 1.21 -0.01 -6.70
N TYR A 123 2.00 1.04 -6.65
CA TYR A 123 3.20 1.14 -5.84
C TYR A 123 2.90 1.98 -4.61
N ILE A 124 3.36 1.52 -3.44
CA ILE A 124 3.30 2.28 -2.20
C ILE A 124 4.35 3.38 -2.29
N VAL A 125 3.91 4.61 -2.05
CA VAL A 125 4.76 5.80 -2.12
C VAL A 125 4.37 6.76 -0.99
N ASN A 126 5.17 7.81 -0.80
CA ASN A 126 4.87 8.91 0.12
C ASN A 126 5.28 10.22 -0.55
N PHE A 127 4.45 10.70 -1.48
CA PHE A 127 4.75 11.91 -2.22
C PHE A 127 3.90 13.08 -1.75
N GLN A 128 4.55 14.22 -1.53
CA GLN A 128 3.85 15.47 -1.31
C GLN A 128 3.09 15.88 -2.56
N SER A 129 1.90 16.40 -2.37
CA SER A 129 1.01 16.75 -3.47
C SER A 129 0.14 17.96 -3.13
N LYS A 130 -0.32 18.64 -4.16
CA LYS A 130 -1.38 19.64 -4.10
C LYS A 130 -2.59 19.12 -4.85
N VAL A 131 -3.75 19.21 -4.22
CA VAL A 131 -5.04 18.88 -4.83
C VAL A 131 -5.85 20.16 -4.92
N PHE A 132 -6.22 20.57 -6.13
CA PHE A 132 -7.07 21.74 -6.37
C PHE A 132 -8.47 21.30 -6.77
N SER A 133 -9.46 21.76 -6.03
CA SER A 133 -10.87 21.58 -6.36
C SER A 133 -11.45 22.88 -6.90
N SER A 134 -11.93 22.87 -8.14
CA SER A 134 -12.63 24.02 -8.73
C SER A 134 -13.94 24.33 -8.00
N THR A 135 -14.63 23.30 -7.52
CA THR A 135 -15.88 23.43 -6.75
C THR A 135 -15.66 24.19 -5.43
N HIS A 136 -14.53 23.98 -4.77
CA HIS A 136 -14.20 24.64 -3.50
C HIS A 136 -13.30 25.86 -3.69
N GLY A 137 -12.78 26.11 -4.89
CA GLY A 137 -11.93 27.24 -5.24
C GLY A 137 -10.61 27.31 -4.46
N LYS A 138 -10.14 26.17 -3.90
CA LYS A 138 -8.93 26.13 -3.07
C LYS A 138 -8.00 24.98 -3.41
N SER A 139 -6.72 25.20 -3.10
CA SER A 139 -5.68 24.19 -3.15
C SER A 139 -5.45 23.60 -1.76
N MET A 140 -5.36 22.29 -1.67
CA MET A 140 -5.20 21.51 -0.45
C MET A 140 -3.87 20.78 -0.49
N TYR A 141 -3.19 20.72 0.65
CA TYR A 141 -2.03 19.85 0.82
C TYR A 141 -2.51 18.39 0.93
N ALA A 142 -1.90 17.51 0.19
CA ALA A 142 -2.19 16.09 0.18
C ALA A 142 -0.91 15.25 0.20
N ILE A 143 -1.03 14.01 0.61
CA ILE A 143 0.01 12.99 0.51
C ILE A 143 -0.52 11.88 -0.40
N ILE A 144 0.22 11.57 -1.46
CA ILE A 144 -0.06 10.40 -2.30
C ILE A 144 0.56 9.17 -1.62
N LYS A 145 -0.28 8.21 -1.22
CA LYS A 145 0.11 6.98 -0.52
C LYS A 145 0.38 5.81 -1.46
N ASN A 146 -0.26 5.81 -2.60
CA ASN A 146 -0.02 4.83 -3.64
C ASN A 146 -0.31 5.43 -5.02
N ILE A 147 0.39 4.92 -6.03
CA ILE A 147 0.26 5.38 -7.41
C ILE A 147 0.27 4.20 -8.39
N GLY A 148 -0.54 4.28 -9.41
CA GLY A 148 -0.59 3.37 -10.55
C GLY A 148 -0.97 4.11 -11.81
N MET A 149 -0.95 3.42 -12.95
CA MET A 149 -1.18 4.01 -14.27
C MET A 149 -2.52 4.73 -14.43
N TYR A 150 -3.55 4.33 -13.68
CA TYR A 150 -4.91 4.85 -13.85
C TYR A 150 -5.45 5.57 -12.62
N GLY A 151 -4.64 5.71 -11.56
CA GLY A 151 -5.12 6.40 -10.37
C GLY A 151 -4.19 6.32 -9.19
N VAL A 152 -4.51 7.14 -8.20
CA VAL A 152 -3.72 7.30 -6.97
C VAL A 152 -4.59 7.16 -5.74
N GLY A 153 -3.97 6.75 -4.64
CA GLY A 153 -4.53 6.90 -3.30
C GLY A 153 -3.95 8.14 -2.65
N ALA A 154 -4.79 9.05 -2.20
CA ALA A 154 -4.38 10.31 -1.58
C ALA A 154 -4.96 10.45 -0.18
N VAL A 155 -4.28 11.22 0.67
CA VAL A 155 -4.74 11.56 2.02
C VAL A 155 -4.69 13.07 2.20
N PHE A 156 -5.80 13.65 2.61
CA PHE A 156 -5.90 15.06 3.01
C PHE A 156 -7.08 15.30 3.96
N ARG A 157 -7.15 16.49 4.58
CA ARG A 157 -8.14 16.78 5.64
C ARG A 157 -9.49 17.28 5.13
N ASP A 158 -9.47 17.98 4.01
CA ASP A 158 -10.67 18.61 3.48
C ASP A 158 -11.63 17.58 2.91
N ASN A 159 -12.93 17.84 3.01
CA ASN A 159 -13.95 16.99 2.43
C ASN A 159 -14.17 17.35 0.97
N ILE A 160 -14.10 16.35 0.11
CA ILE A 160 -14.48 16.42 -1.30
C ILE A 160 -15.44 15.28 -1.57
N ASP A 161 -16.56 15.60 -2.19
CA ASP A 161 -17.58 14.59 -2.50
C ASP A 161 -17.11 13.63 -3.59
N PRO A 162 -17.60 12.39 -3.57
CA PRO A 162 -17.44 11.46 -4.68
C PRO A 162 -17.87 12.09 -6.01
N GLU A 163 -17.31 11.64 -7.10
CA GLU A 163 -17.51 12.11 -8.49
C GLU A 163 -16.98 13.52 -8.79
N CYS A 164 -16.51 14.28 -7.78
CA CYS A 164 -15.88 15.57 -8.02
C CYS A 164 -14.58 15.41 -8.83
N LEU A 165 -14.34 16.40 -9.72
CA LEU A 165 -13.09 16.52 -10.46
C LEU A 165 -12.12 17.42 -9.71
N VAL A 166 -10.87 16.97 -9.63
CA VAL A 166 -9.78 17.70 -8.98
C VAL A 166 -8.54 17.71 -9.88
N ASN A 167 -7.76 18.79 -9.83
CA ASN A 167 -6.43 18.82 -10.43
C ASN A 167 -5.41 18.43 -9.35
N VAL A 168 -4.52 17.52 -9.69
CA VAL A 168 -3.51 16.96 -8.78
C VAL A 168 -2.13 17.29 -9.33
N SER A 169 -1.26 17.83 -8.46
CA SER A 169 0.15 18.10 -8.76
C SER A 169 1.00 17.37 -7.73
N VAL A 170 1.77 16.38 -8.18
CA VAL A 170 2.55 15.45 -7.34
C VAL A 170 4.03 15.77 -7.45
N SER A 171 4.70 15.99 -6.31
CA SER A 171 6.15 16.20 -6.24
C SER A 171 6.86 14.83 -6.14
N ALA A 172 6.96 14.12 -7.27
CA ALA A 172 7.52 12.77 -7.33
C ALA A 172 9.02 12.72 -7.64
N SER A 173 9.68 13.87 -7.86
CA SER A 173 11.12 13.99 -8.20
C SER A 173 11.55 13.08 -9.36
N VAL A 174 10.69 12.92 -10.36
CA VAL A 174 11.02 12.14 -11.57
C VAL A 174 12.10 12.88 -12.34
N ASN A 175 11.86 14.15 -12.60
CA ASN A 175 12.84 15.11 -13.11
C ASN A 175 13.03 16.24 -12.09
N LYS A 176 14.22 16.81 -12.04
CA LYS A 176 14.53 17.87 -11.08
C LYS A 176 13.66 19.12 -11.34
N GLY A 177 12.80 19.43 -10.37
CA GLY A 177 11.94 20.62 -10.41
C GLY A 177 10.61 20.47 -11.17
N GLU A 178 10.31 19.29 -11.71
CA GLU A 178 9.03 19.02 -12.38
C GLU A 178 8.08 18.26 -11.43
N ASN A 179 6.81 18.66 -11.46
CA ASN A 179 5.73 17.93 -10.83
C ASN A 179 4.98 17.10 -11.88
N LEU A 180 4.46 15.97 -11.46
CA LEU A 180 3.51 15.18 -12.25
C LEU A 180 2.12 15.77 -12.05
N GLU A 181 1.47 16.20 -13.15
CA GLU A 181 0.17 16.86 -13.09
C GLU A 181 -0.88 16.10 -13.88
N PHE A 182 -2.07 15.99 -13.32
CA PHE A 182 -3.20 15.34 -13.96
C PHE A 182 -4.51 15.79 -13.32
N LYS A 183 -5.61 15.55 -14.05
CA LYS A 183 -6.97 15.72 -13.54
C LYS A 183 -7.52 14.36 -13.14
N ALA A 184 -8.13 14.32 -11.99
CA ALA A 184 -8.66 13.08 -11.41
C ALA A 184 -10.10 13.24 -10.95
N ARG A 185 -10.82 12.11 -10.92
CA ARG A 185 -12.15 11.97 -10.34
C ARG A 185 -12.04 11.30 -8.98
N VAL A 186 -12.75 11.78 -8.00
CA VAL A 186 -12.89 11.14 -6.69
C VAL A 186 -13.81 9.94 -6.83
N VAL A 187 -13.27 8.71 -6.75
CA VAL A 187 -14.06 7.47 -6.88
C VAL A 187 -14.30 6.78 -5.55
N ARG A 188 -13.60 7.16 -4.52
CA ARG A 188 -13.77 6.62 -3.16
C ARG A 188 -13.34 7.62 -2.11
N VAL A 189 -14.10 7.68 -1.03
CA VAL A 189 -13.76 8.44 0.19
C VAL A 189 -13.90 7.51 1.38
N VAL A 190 -12.90 7.51 2.27
CA VAL A 190 -12.94 6.80 3.56
C VAL A 190 -12.52 7.77 4.65
N GLU A 191 -13.43 8.07 5.56
CA GLU A 191 -13.17 8.94 6.70
C GLU A 191 -12.32 8.20 7.74
N ARG A 192 -11.26 8.86 8.24
CA ARG A 192 -10.34 8.35 9.27
C ARG A 192 -10.22 9.28 10.47
N GLY A 193 -11.27 10.02 10.77
CA GLY A 193 -11.30 10.98 11.87
C GLY A 193 -10.53 12.27 11.56
N ALA A 194 -9.20 12.28 11.74
CA ALA A 194 -8.39 13.47 11.53
C ALA A 194 -8.09 13.81 10.06
N PHE A 195 -8.33 12.88 9.16
CA PHE A 195 -8.09 12.99 7.71
C PHE A 195 -8.98 12.03 6.94
N ASN A 196 -9.07 12.23 5.63
CA ASN A 196 -9.79 11.35 4.72
C ASN A 196 -8.83 10.69 3.75
N GLU A 197 -9.10 9.42 3.43
CA GLU A 197 -8.43 8.67 2.38
C GLU A 197 -9.28 8.71 1.11
N TYR A 198 -8.67 9.12 0.01
CA TYR A 198 -9.30 9.26 -1.29
C TYR A 198 -8.74 8.27 -2.30
N GLY A 199 -9.63 7.61 -3.03
CA GLY A 199 -9.29 6.98 -4.30
C GLY A 199 -9.55 7.96 -5.43
N LEU A 200 -8.51 8.30 -6.19
CA LEU A 200 -8.57 9.23 -7.31
C LEU A 200 -8.28 8.48 -8.61
N GLU A 201 -9.23 8.50 -9.55
CA GLU A 201 -9.06 7.95 -10.90
C GLU A 201 -8.54 9.05 -11.83
N ILE A 202 -7.46 8.80 -12.54
CA ILE A 202 -6.92 9.73 -13.54
C ILE A 202 -7.87 9.73 -14.76
N VAL A 203 -8.47 10.89 -15.03
CA VAL A 203 -9.43 11.04 -16.15
C VAL A 203 -8.85 11.85 -17.30
N GLU A 204 -7.86 12.70 -17.04
CA GLU A 204 -7.20 13.52 -18.04
C GLU A 204 -5.74 13.73 -17.65
N ILE A 205 -4.84 13.45 -18.57
CA ILE A 205 -3.40 13.66 -18.43
C ILE A 205 -2.82 13.98 -19.81
N ASP A 206 -2.03 15.01 -19.93
CA ASP A 206 -1.36 15.36 -21.18
C ASP A 206 -0.20 14.40 -21.50
N GLU A 207 0.32 14.46 -22.73
CA GLU A 207 1.38 13.56 -23.20
C GLU A 207 2.68 13.69 -22.38
N HIS A 208 3.06 14.91 -21.99
CA HIS A 208 4.24 15.14 -21.19
C HIS A 208 4.11 14.51 -19.79
N ASN A 209 3.00 14.76 -19.11
CA ASN A 209 2.73 14.20 -17.80
C ASN A 209 2.54 12.68 -17.83
N LYS A 210 1.99 12.15 -18.94
CA LYS A 210 1.90 10.70 -19.14
C LYS A 210 3.28 10.07 -19.26
N ASP A 211 4.22 10.66 -19.99
CA ASP A 211 5.61 10.21 -20.08
C ASP A 211 6.32 10.28 -18.72
N LEU A 212 6.05 11.32 -17.90
CA LEU A 212 6.53 11.41 -16.54
C LEU A 212 5.97 10.30 -15.65
N LEU A 213 4.68 9.99 -15.78
CA LEU A 213 4.03 8.90 -15.03
C LEU A 213 4.62 7.54 -15.42
N ASP A 214 4.81 7.27 -16.71
CA ASP A 214 5.40 6.03 -17.21
C ASP A 214 6.84 5.85 -16.66
N LYS A 215 7.65 6.89 -16.70
CA LYS A 215 9.01 6.89 -16.13
C LYS A 215 8.99 6.67 -14.61
N LEU A 216 8.05 7.29 -13.91
CA LEU A 216 7.90 7.10 -12.46
C LEU A 216 7.55 5.66 -12.12
N ILE A 217 6.55 5.08 -12.79
CA ILE A 217 6.13 3.70 -12.59
C ILE A 217 7.28 2.73 -12.86
N TYR A 218 8.01 2.92 -13.98
CA TYR A 218 9.17 2.12 -14.31
C TYR A 218 10.26 2.18 -13.23
N ARG A 219 10.57 3.39 -12.72
CA ARG A 219 11.53 3.55 -11.63
C ARG A 219 11.08 2.82 -10.37
N LEU A 220 9.80 2.96 -9.98
CA LEU A 220 9.26 2.29 -8.80
C LEU A 220 9.29 0.75 -8.93
N GLU A 221 9.13 0.24 -10.14
CA GLU A 221 9.26 -1.19 -10.42
C GLU A 221 10.72 -1.67 -10.30
N CYS A 222 11.67 -0.89 -10.79
CA CYS A 222 13.09 -1.16 -10.64
C CYS A 222 13.51 -1.14 -9.16
N ASP A 223 13.11 -0.10 -8.42
CA ASP A 223 13.41 0.07 -6.99
C ASP A 223 12.85 -1.12 -6.17
N GLU A 224 11.63 -1.56 -6.46
CA GLU A 224 11.03 -2.73 -5.79
C GLU A 224 11.81 -4.01 -6.12
N THR A 225 12.21 -4.19 -7.38
CA THR A 225 12.98 -5.36 -7.82
C THR A 225 14.35 -5.39 -7.13
N GLU A 226 15.05 -4.27 -7.08
CA GLU A 226 16.34 -4.13 -6.39
C GLU A 226 16.20 -4.43 -4.89
N TYR A 227 15.16 -3.89 -4.25
CA TYR A 227 14.85 -4.17 -2.84
C TYR A 227 14.64 -5.67 -2.57
N VAL A 228 13.92 -6.38 -3.46
CA VAL A 228 13.72 -7.84 -3.33
C VAL A 228 15.06 -8.56 -3.46
N LEU A 229 15.87 -8.25 -4.47
CA LEU A 229 17.16 -8.90 -4.69
C LEU A 229 18.11 -8.67 -3.51
N ASP A 230 18.18 -7.46 -2.99
CA ASP A 230 19.03 -7.14 -1.84
C ASP A 230 18.54 -7.77 -0.54
N SER A 231 17.23 -7.95 -0.44
CA SER A 231 16.63 -8.61 0.73
C SER A 231 16.91 -10.12 0.76
N LEU A 232 17.26 -10.75 -0.37
CA LEU A 232 17.50 -12.19 -0.47
C LEU A 232 18.99 -12.59 -0.32
N LYS A 233 19.89 -11.61 -0.30
CA LYS A 233 21.32 -11.80 0.01
C LYS A 233 21.54 -12.01 1.51
#